data_c77b44d2c4740ad3025b1f365024326f
#
_entry.id   c77b44d2c4740ad3025b1f365024326f
#
_cell.length_a   1.000
_cell.length_b   1.000
_cell.length_c   1.000
_cell.angle_alpha   90.00
_cell.angle_beta   90.00
_cell.angle_gamma   90.00
#
_symmetry.space_group_name_H-M   'P 1'
#
loop_
_entity.id
_entity.type
_entity.pdbx_description
1 polymer ?
#
loop_
_entity_poly.entity_id
_entity_poly.type
_entity_poly.pdbx_seq_one_letter_code
_entity_poly.pdbx_strand_id
1 'polypeptide(L)'
;MGTGKRPDRGLCVAVDVHYLSAGGARAAAVVAADAAFSRVLAEHTVTVAEVAAYRPGEFYRRELPPLRAVLAAIDGLGLLVIDGYADLDPAGRPGLGVYAHRVFAVPVIGVAKSAFRTATHAVPVLRGTSARPLYVTAAGMPRAEAAQLVRRMTGRFRLPDALRRADQLARTGPPAPLQGSHRPG
;
A
#
# COMPACT_ATOMS: atom_id res chain seq x y z
N MET A 1 -27.73 5.22 -28.24
CA MET A 1 -27.53 4.81 -26.84
C MET A 1 -26.06 4.42 -26.68
N GLY A 2 -25.22 5.36 -26.23
CA GLY A 2 -23.79 5.11 -26.04
C GLY A 2 -23.57 4.45 -24.70
N THR A 3 -23.14 3.19 -24.69
CA THR A 3 -22.61 2.52 -23.52
C THR A 3 -21.28 3.17 -23.18
N GLY A 4 -21.30 4.14 -22.27
CA GLY A 4 -20.07 4.74 -21.73
C GLY A 4 -19.24 3.66 -21.05
N LYS A 5 -18.25 3.14 -21.78
CA LYS A 5 -17.18 2.31 -21.21
C LYS A 5 -16.52 3.14 -20.11
N ARG A 6 -16.72 2.77 -18.84
CA ARG A 6 -15.95 3.34 -17.72
C ARG A 6 -14.48 3.21 -18.09
N PRO A 7 -13.66 4.27 -17.94
CA PRO A 7 -12.24 4.14 -18.18
C PRO A 7 -11.74 2.96 -17.37
N ASP A 8 -10.98 2.10 -18.02
CA ASP A 8 -10.32 0.94 -17.42
C ASP A 8 -9.47 1.47 -16.24
N ARG A 9 -10.04 1.37 -15.04
CA ARG A 9 -9.30 1.75 -13.83
C ARG A 9 -8.25 0.68 -13.67
N GLY A 10 -7.00 1.00 -13.99
CA GLY A 10 -5.88 0.07 -13.91
C GLY A 10 -5.80 -0.68 -12.57
N LEU A 11 -4.81 -1.52 -12.41
CA LEU A 11 -4.64 -2.39 -11.25
C LEU A 11 -4.55 -1.59 -9.94
N CYS A 12 -5.15 -2.12 -8.88
CA CYS A 12 -5.05 -1.59 -7.52
C CYS A 12 -3.99 -2.38 -6.75
N VAL A 13 -3.04 -1.70 -6.15
CA VAL A 13 -1.89 -2.34 -5.50
C VAL A 13 -1.74 -1.83 -4.08
N ALA A 14 -1.72 -2.75 -3.10
CA ALA A 14 -1.36 -2.46 -1.72
C ALA A 14 0.10 -2.86 -1.49
N VAL A 15 0.89 -1.98 -0.86
CA VAL A 15 2.33 -2.19 -0.66
C VAL A 15 2.73 -1.99 0.79
N ASP A 16 3.81 -2.68 1.17
CA ASP A 16 4.52 -2.45 2.43
C ASP A 16 6.02 -2.71 2.26
N VAL A 17 6.82 -2.12 3.16
CA VAL A 17 8.29 -2.27 3.18
C VAL A 17 8.74 -2.64 4.59
N HIS A 18 9.49 -3.72 4.70
CA HIS A 18 10.09 -4.17 5.94
C HIS A 18 11.62 -4.13 5.87
N TYR A 19 12.25 -3.51 6.89
CA TYR A 19 13.71 -3.44 7.01
C TYR A 19 14.25 -4.73 7.64
N LEU A 20 15.25 -5.31 6.99
CA LEU A 20 15.84 -6.57 7.41
C LEU A 20 16.92 -6.36 8.46
N SER A 21 17.02 -7.25 9.43
CA SER A 21 18.06 -7.20 10.49
C SER A 21 19.47 -7.32 9.92
N ALA A 22 19.63 -8.02 8.81
CA ALA A 22 20.91 -8.17 8.09
C ALA A 22 21.24 -6.98 7.18
N GLY A 23 20.42 -5.94 7.19
CA GLY A 23 20.54 -4.78 6.29
C GLY A 23 19.63 -4.90 5.05
N GLY A 24 19.39 -3.75 4.41
CA GLY A 24 18.46 -3.67 3.28
C GLY A 24 16.98 -3.67 3.69
N ALA A 25 16.11 -3.89 2.71
CA ALA A 25 14.67 -3.94 2.91
C ALA A 25 14.02 -4.93 1.95
N ARG A 26 12.87 -5.48 2.36
CA ARG A 26 11.97 -6.21 1.48
C ARG A 26 10.70 -5.42 1.28
N ALA A 27 10.37 -5.14 0.02
CA ALA A 27 9.09 -4.60 -0.38
C ALA A 27 8.16 -5.72 -0.84
N ALA A 28 6.88 -5.57 -0.55
CA ALA A 28 5.84 -6.47 -1.01
C ALA A 28 4.69 -5.70 -1.66
N ALA A 29 4.05 -6.31 -2.64
CA ALA A 29 2.90 -5.77 -3.33
C ALA A 29 1.81 -6.85 -3.47
N VAL A 30 0.58 -6.48 -3.13
CA VAL A 30 -0.64 -7.27 -3.36
C VAL A 30 -1.42 -6.58 -4.46
N VAL A 31 -1.58 -7.24 -5.60
CA VAL A 31 -2.19 -6.71 -6.81
C VAL A 31 -3.62 -7.21 -6.92
N ALA A 32 -4.57 -6.32 -7.16
CA ALA A 32 -5.98 -6.63 -7.32
C ALA A 32 -6.59 -5.96 -8.55
N ALA A 33 -7.70 -6.54 -9.03
CA ALA A 33 -8.47 -6.01 -10.14
C ALA A 33 -9.33 -4.80 -9.78
N ASP A 34 -9.57 -4.58 -8.48
CA ASP A 34 -10.51 -3.56 -7.99
C ASP A 34 -10.01 -2.92 -6.68
N ALA A 35 -10.50 -1.72 -6.39
CA ALA A 35 -10.09 -0.94 -5.22
C ALA A 35 -10.60 -1.50 -3.88
N ALA A 36 -11.54 -2.45 -3.89
CA ALA A 36 -11.95 -3.16 -2.70
C ALA A 36 -11.02 -4.35 -2.39
N PHE A 37 -10.10 -4.68 -3.29
CA PHE A 37 -9.24 -5.85 -3.20
C PHE A 37 -10.05 -7.15 -3.04
N SER A 38 -11.21 -7.22 -3.69
CA SER A 38 -12.09 -8.38 -3.62
C SER A 38 -11.54 -9.56 -4.43
N ARG A 39 -10.74 -9.28 -5.45
CA ARG A 39 -10.07 -10.26 -6.28
C ARG A 39 -8.58 -9.94 -6.42
N VAL A 40 -7.78 -10.61 -5.61
CA VAL A 40 -6.31 -10.57 -5.70
C VAL A 40 -5.88 -11.36 -6.94
N LEU A 41 -5.02 -10.75 -7.76
CA LEU A 41 -4.50 -11.30 -9.00
C LEU A 41 -3.07 -11.84 -8.87
N ALA A 42 -2.24 -11.14 -8.09
CA ALA A 42 -0.83 -11.48 -7.91
C ALA A 42 -0.28 -10.91 -6.60
N GLU A 43 0.82 -11.49 -6.16
CA GLU A 43 1.64 -11.02 -5.04
C GLU A 43 3.10 -10.97 -5.51
N HIS A 44 3.79 -9.88 -5.20
CA HIS A 44 5.19 -9.70 -5.54
C HIS A 44 5.99 -9.33 -4.30
N THR A 45 7.24 -9.78 -4.25
CA THR A 45 8.22 -9.35 -3.26
C THR A 45 9.55 -9.10 -3.93
N VAL A 46 10.26 -8.06 -3.48
CA VAL A 46 11.60 -7.73 -3.92
C VAL A 46 12.44 -7.38 -2.70
N THR A 47 13.64 -7.93 -2.62
CA THR A 47 14.62 -7.54 -1.60
C THR A 47 15.65 -6.59 -2.23
N VAL A 48 15.87 -5.44 -1.61
CA VAL A 48 16.93 -4.49 -1.95
C VAL A 48 18.00 -4.55 -0.89
N ALA A 49 19.26 -4.69 -1.31
CA ALA A 49 20.40 -4.87 -0.41
C ALA A 49 20.72 -3.61 0.40
N GLU A 50 20.50 -2.44 -0.19
CA GLU A 50 20.84 -1.16 0.42
C GLU A 50 19.63 -0.25 0.49
N VAL A 51 19.47 0.43 1.61
CA VAL A 51 18.49 1.49 1.82
C VAL A 51 19.17 2.71 2.41
N ALA A 52 18.69 3.90 2.09
CA ALA A 52 19.23 5.13 2.64
C ALA A 52 19.19 5.12 4.18
N ALA A 53 20.17 5.74 4.80
CA ALA A 53 20.19 5.94 6.26
C ALA A 53 18.93 6.71 6.69
N TYR A 54 18.41 6.39 7.88
CA TYR A 54 17.27 7.13 8.43
C TYR A 54 17.66 8.58 8.70
N ARG A 55 16.87 9.50 8.15
CA ARG A 55 16.95 10.94 8.46
C ARG A 55 15.54 11.42 8.81
N PRO A 56 15.37 12.11 9.96
CA PRO A 56 14.08 12.72 10.30
C PRO A 56 13.55 13.61 9.17
N GLY A 57 12.27 13.42 8.78
CA GLY A 57 11.65 14.16 7.69
C GLY A 57 11.96 13.65 6.27
N GLU A 58 12.91 12.72 6.10
CA GLU A 58 13.30 12.15 4.80
C GLU A 58 12.97 10.66 4.68
N PHE A 59 11.95 10.19 5.41
CA PHE A 59 11.53 8.79 5.42
C PHE A 59 11.26 8.23 4.01
N TYR A 60 10.70 9.05 3.13
CA TYR A 60 10.43 8.68 1.75
C TYR A 60 11.68 8.22 0.98
N ARG A 61 12.87 8.73 1.31
CA ARG A 61 14.14 8.32 0.66
C ARG A 61 14.49 6.87 0.92
N ARG A 62 14.00 6.30 2.02
CA ARG A 62 14.20 4.89 2.36
C ARG A 62 13.14 3.99 1.74
N GLU A 63 11.91 4.49 1.60
CA GLU A 63 10.75 3.72 1.17
C GLU A 63 10.58 3.69 -0.35
N LEU A 64 10.85 4.80 -1.05
CA LEU A 64 10.62 4.88 -2.49
C LEU A 64 11.46 3.90 -3.32
N PRO A 65 12.77 3.68 -3.06
CA PRO A 65 13.55 2.73 -3.86
C PRO A 65 13.00 1.28 -3.78
N PRO A 66 12.70 0.70 -2.59
CA PRO A 66 12.05 -0.59 -2.50
C PRO A 66 10.68 -0.63 -3.18
N LEU A 67 9.85 0.42 -3.03
CA LEU A 67 8.56 0.51 -3.71
C LEU A 67 8.71 0.53 -5.24
N ARG A 68 9.66 1.29 -5.76
CA ARG A 68 9.97 1.29 -7.21
C ARG A 68 10.36 -0.10 -7.70
N ALA A 69 11.18 -0.80 -6.93
CA ALA A 69 11.65 -2.13 -7.29
C ALA A 69 10.49 -3.14 -7.37
N VAL A 70 9.58 -3.17 -6.39
CA VAL A 70 8.47 -4.12 -6.38
C VAL A 70 7.39 -3.75 -7.40
N LEU A 71 7.17 -2.46 -7.64
CA LEU A 71 6.17 -1.97 -8.60
C LEU A 71 6.63 -2.05 -10.06
N ALA A 72 7.94 -2.18 -10.32
CA ALA A 72 8.49 -2.30 -11.68
C ALA A 72 8.00 -3.55 -12.44
N ALA A 73 7.52 -4.57 -11.72
CA ALA A 73 6.97 -5.79 -12.30
C ALA A 73 5.44 -5.70 -12.58
N ILE A 74 4.82 -4.53 -12.36
CA ILE A 74 3.36 -4.37 -12.42
C ILE A 74 3.01 -3.37 -13.53
N ASP A 75 2.48 -3.90 -14.62
CA ASP A 75 1.95 -3.08 -15.71
C ASP A 75 0.52 -2.63 -15.41
N GLY A 76 0.20 -1.39 -15.79
CA GLY A 76 -1.17 -0.88 -15.66
C GLY A 76 -1.56 -0.51 -14.22
N LEU A 77 -0.61 -0.08 -13.38
CA LEU A 77 -0.91 0.49 -12.06
C LEU A 77 -1.89 1.67 -12.19
N GLY A 78 -3.00 1.62 -11.47
CA GLY A 78 -4.06 2.65 -11.48
C GLY A 78 -4.37 3.25 -10.12
N LEU A 79 -4.07 2.53 -9.04
CA LEU A 79 -4.24 2.99 -7.66
C LEU A 79 -3.19 2.34 -6.76
N LEU A 80 -2.54 3.14 -5.92
CA LEU A 80 -1.60 2.65 -4.93
C LEU A 80 -2.14 2.88 -3.51
N VAL A 81 -2.02 1.87 -2.64
CA VAL A 81 -2.37 1.95 -1.23
C VAL A 81 -1.14 1.64 -0.40
N ILE A 82 -0.76 2.56 0.50
CA ILE A 82 0.42 2.45 1.35
C ILE A 82 0.06 2.39 2.84
N ASP A 83 0.85 1.70 3.64
CA ASP A 83 0.80 1.81 5.10
C ASP A 83 1.50 3.11 5.53
N GLY A 84 0.74 4.08 6.03
CA GLY A 84 1.23 5.38 6.44
C GLY A 84 0.46 6.55 5.84
N TYR A 85 1.04 7.74 5.93
CA TYR A 85 0.41 8.99 5.49
C TYR A 85 0.82 9.37 4.07
N ALA A 86 -0.15 9.82 3.27
CA ALA A 86 0.13 10.42 1.97
C ALA A 86 0.74 11.83 2.14
N ASP A 87 0.09 12.67 2.96
CA ASP A 87 0.52 14.01 3.36
C ASP A 87 0.46 14.17 4.89
N LEU A 88 1.25 15.07 5.45
CA LEU A 88 1.53 15.14 6.87
C LEU A 88 0.85 16.30 7.61
N ASP A 89 0.18 17.21 6.90
CA ASP A 89 -0.58 18.32 7.47
C ASP A 89 -1.60 18.90 6.47
N PRO A 90 -2.53 19.75 6.92
CA PRO A 90 -3.53 20.39 6.05
C PRO A 90 -2.94 21.30 4.96
N ALA A 91 -1.71 21.78 5.14
CA ALA A 91 -1.01 22.61 4.14
C ALA A 91 -0.37 21.75 3.02
N GLY A 92 -0.49 20.41 3.10
CA GLY A 92 -0.02 19.49 2.07
C GLY A 92 1.46 19.16 2.17
N ARG A 93 2.06 19.22 3.37
CA ARG A 93 3.44 18.78 3.57
C ARG A 93 3.58 17.34 3.11
N PRO A 94 4.49 17.06 2.16
CA PRO A 94 4.59 15.73 1.58
C PRO A 94 4.94 14.65 2.61
N GLY A 95 4.12 13.58 2.64
CA GLY A 95 4.46 12.28 3.19
C GLY A 95 4.85 11.32 2.07
N LEU A 96 5.02 10.04 2.41
CA LEU A 96 5.40 9.02 1.44
C LEU A 96 4.45 8.95 0.25
N GLY A 97 3.13 9.08 0.48
CA GLY A 97 2.16 8.97 -0.60
C GLY A 97 2.21 10.10 -1.61
N VAL A 98 2.52 11.35 -1.20
CA VAL A 98 2.72 12.46 -2.14
C VAL A 98 3.95 12.22 -3.01
N TYR A 99 5.05 11.71 -2.44
CA TYR A 99 6.23 11.37 -3.21
C TYR A 99 5.95 10.19 -4.17
N ALA A 100 5.23 9.15 -3.71
CA ALA A 100 4.82 8.03 -4.55
C ALA A 100 3.91 8.50 -5.70
N HIS A 101 2.93 9.37 -5.41
CA HIS A 101 2.07 9.97 -6.44
C HIS A 101 2.89 10.69 -7.54
N ARG A 102 3.89 11.49 -7.14
CA ARG A 102 4.76 12.21 -8.08
C ARG A 102 5.61 11.27 -8.93
N VAL A 103 6.03 10.14 -8.36
CA VAL A 103 6.91 9.17 -9.05
C VAL A 103 6.14 8.24 -9.99
N PHE A 104 4.98 7.75 -9.56
CA PHE A 104 4.20 6.74 -10.29
C PHE A 104 3.05 7.34 -11.12
N ALA A 105 2.75 8.64 -10.94
CA ALA A 105 1.68 9.37 -11.64
C ALA A 105 0.27 8.73 -11.48
N VAL A 106 0.02 8.03 -10.36
CA VAL A 106 -1.27 7.42 -10.04
C VAL A 106 -1.81 7.97 -8.70
N PRO A 107 -3.11 7.93 -8.45
CA PRO A 107 -3.66 8.22 -7.13
C PRO A 107 -3.05 7.31 -6.06
N VAL A 108 -2.78 7.89 -4.88
CA VAL A 108 -2.22 7.16 -3.73
C VAL A 108 -3.09 7.37 -2.51
N ILE A 109 -3.47 6.28 -1.84
CA ILE A 109 -4.17 6.28 -0.56
C ILE A 109 -3.17 5.93 0.54
N GLY A 110 -3.03 6.83 1.52
CA GLY A 110 -2.30 6.56 2.75
C GLY A 110 -3.24 6.05 3.84
N VAL A 111 -2.90 4.93 4.46
CA VAL A 111 -3.68 4.30 5.54
C VAL A 111 -2.79 4.17 6.77
N ALA A 112 -2.93 5.07 7.74
CA ALA A 112 -2.13 5.05 8.96
C ALA A 112 -2.88 4.42 10.13
N LYS A 113 -2.15 3.66 10.96
CA LYS A 113 -2.68 2.96 12.13
C LYS A 113 -2.77 3.83 13.38
N SER A 114 -2.05 4.94 13.41
CA SER A 114 -1.96 5.86 14.54
C SER A 114 -2.17 7.29 14.09
N ALA A 115 -2.76 8.11 14.97
CA ALA A 115 -2.88 9.55 14.71
C ALA A 115 -1.50 10.18 14.64
N PHE A 116 -1.33 11.12 13.71
CA PHE A 116 -0.15 11.95 13.63
C PHE A 116 -0.53 13.39 13.94
N ARG A 117 0.18 14.01 14.88
CA ARG A 117 -0.22 15.29 15.50
C ARG A 117 -0.55 16.38 14.50
N THR A 118 0.18 16.48 13.39
CA THR A 118 -0.03 17.52 12.37
C THR A 118 -1.03 17.13 11.30
N ALA A 119 -1.35 15.84 11.13
CA ALA A 119 -2.26 15.34 10.09
C ALA A 119 -3.73 15.44 10.53
N THR A 120 -4.15 16.61 11.00
CA THR A 120 -5.53 16.87 11.50
C THR A 120 -6.60 16.76 10.41
N HIS A 121 -6.21 16.79 9.16
CA HIS A 121 -7.06 16.65 7.97
C HIS A 121 -7.32 15.18 7.58
N ALA A 122 -6.60 14.23 8.18
CA ALA A 122 -6.80 12.81 7.91
C ALA A 122 -8.23 12.38 8.27
N VAL A 123 -8.86 11.59 7.42
CA VAL A 123 -10.23 11.11 7.64
C VAL A 123 -10.20 9.85 8.50
N PRO A 124 -10.81 9.84 9.70
CA PRO A 124 -10.90 8.66 10.52
C PRO A 124 -11.86 7.63 9.90
N VAL A 125 -11.43 6.39 9.83
CA VAL A 125 -12.21 5.27 9.28
C VAL A 125 -12.23 4.11 10.27
N LEU A 126 -13.41 3.79 10.79
CA LEU A 126 -13.64 2.60 11.60
C LEU A 126 -13.91 1.40 10.68
N ARG A 127 -13.32 0.24 10.99
CA ARG A 127 -13.52 -1.02 10.29
C ARG A 127 -13.56 -2.20 11.28
N GLY A 128 -14.29 -3.24 10.87
CA GLY A 128 -14.51 -4.41 11.72
C GLY A 128 -15.18 -4.02 13.04
N THR A 129 -14.79 -4.66 14.11
CA THR A 129 -15.27 -4.39 15.48
C THR A 129 -14.35 -3.45 16.27
N SER A 130 -13.36 -2.83 15.61
CA SER A 130 -12.37 -1.99 16.27
C SER A 130 -12.95 -0.62 16.61
N ALA A 131 -12.81 -0.19 17.86
CA ALA A 131 -13.08 1.19 18.28
C ALA A 131 -11.95 2.18 17.89
N ARG A 132 -10.80 1.68 17.42
CA ARG A 132 -9.67 2.52 16.98
C ARG A 132 -9.78 2.77 15.49
N PRO A 133 -9.85 4.04 15.02
CA PRO A 133 -9.91 4.33 13.59
C PRO A 133 -8.56 4.09 12.89
N LEU A 134 -8.63 3.87 11.59
CA LEU A 134 -7.52 4.15 10.67
C LEU A 134 -7.59 5.62 10.28
N TYR A 135 -6.46 6.21 9.95
CA TYR A 135 -6.36 7.60 9.49
C TYR A 135 -6.01 7.61 8.01
N VAL A 136 -6.95 8.08 7.19
CA VAL A 136 -6.83 8.03 5.73
C VAL A 136 -6.47 9.42 5.19
N THR A 137 -5.42 9.45 4.40
CA THR A 137 -4.98 10.60 3.60
C THR A 137 -4.86 10.18 2.14
N ALA A 138 -4.71 11.14 1.21
CA ALA A 138 -4.63 10.82 -0.20
C ALA A 138 -3.79 11.85 -0.98
N ALA A 139 -3.20 11.40 -2.07
CA ALA A 139 -2.58 12.24 -3.09
C ALA A 139 -3.13 11.86 -4.47
N GLY A 140 -3.44 12.87 -5.30
CA GLY A 140 -4.02 12.66 -6.64
C GLY A 140 -5.50 12.25 -6.65
N MET A 141 -6.19 12.27 -5.51
CA MET A 141 -7.63 12.03 -5.40
C MET A 141 -8.22 12.68 -4.13
N PRO A 142 -9.57 12.90 -4.07
CA PRO A 142 -10.22 13.42 -2.88
C PRO A 142 -10.11 12.48 -1.68
N ARG A 143 -9.73 12.99 -0.49
CA ARG A 143 -9.63 12.21 0.75
C ARG A 143 -10.93 11.51 1.15
N ALA A 144 -12.06 12.14 0.92
CA ALA A 144 -13.37 11.54 1.22
C ALA A 144 -13.62 10.28 0.37
N GLU A 145 -13.23 10.30 -0.90
CA GLU A 145 -13.30 9.15 -1.79
C GLU A 145 -12.33 8.05 -1.33
N ALA A 146 -11.09 8.40 -1.01
CA ALA A 146 -10.11 7.48 -0.46
C ALA A 146 -10.62 6.77 0.82
N ALA A 147 -11.24 7.54 1.74
CA ALA A 147 -11.83 6.99 2.95
C ALA A 147 -12.98 6.02 2.67
N GLN A 148 -13.82 6.31 1.66
CA GLN A 148 -14.89 5.41 1.23
C GLN A 148 -14.33 4.11 0.64
N LEU A 149 -13.28 4.19 -0.18
CA LEU A 149 -12.60 3.02 -0.71
C LEU A 149 -12.04 2.15 0.41
N VAL A 150 -11.32 2.75 1.38
CA VAL A 150 -10.75 2.02 2.53
C VAL A 150 -11.84 1.33 3.36
N ARG A 151 -13.02 1.95 3.56
CA ARG A 151 -14.15 1.30 4.25
C ARG A 151 -14.62 0.04 3.54
N ARG A 152 -14.59 0.03 2.21
CA ARG A 152 -15.08 -1.07 1.36
C ARG A 152 -14.03 -2.15 1.07
N MET A 153 -12.75 -1.92 1.41
CA MET A 153 -11.71 -2.92 1.21
C MET A 153 -12.03 -4.21 1.96
N THR A 154 -11.73 -5.33 1.35
CA THR A 154 -11.96 -6.67 1.89
C THR A 154 -11.26 -6.86 3.23
N GLY A 155 -11.89 -7.67 4.09
CA GLY A 155 -11.39 -8.05 5.39
C GLY A 155 -12.27 -7.60 6.55
N ARG A 156 -12.39 -8.50 7.55
CA ARG A 156 -13.20 -8.31 8.76
C ARG A 156 -12.50 -7.50 9.86
N PHE A 157 -11.21 -7.27 9.70
CA PHE A 157 -10.39 -6.60 10.71
C PHE A 157 -10.29 -5.09 10.46
N ARG A 158 -9.77 -4.37 11.45
CA ARG A 158 -9.47 -2.94 11.34
C ARG A 158 -8.61 -2.65 10.11
N LEU A 159 -7.48 -3.34 9.95
CA LEU A 159 -6.63 -3.19 8.77
C LEU A 159 -7.18 -4.06 7.64
N PRO A 160 -7.33 -3.52 6.41
CA PRO A 160 -7.70 -4.30 5.23
C PRO A 160 -6.81 -5.52 5.00
N ASP A 161 -7.38 -6.60 4.48
CA ASP A 161 -6.63 -7.84 4.25
C ASP A 161 -5.45 -7.65 3.29
N ALA A 162 -5.60 -6.81 2.26
CA ALA A 162 -4.52 -6.51 1.33
C ALA A 162 -3.30 -5.86 2.02
N LEU A 163 -3.52 -4.89 2.92
CA LEU A 163 -2.42 -4.28 3.68
C LEU A 163 -1.82 -5.25 4.70
N ARG A 164 -2.65 -6.06 5.36
CA ARG A 164 -2.15 -7.13 6.26
C ARG A 164 -1.29 -8.14 5.50
N ARG A 165 -1.71 -8.49 4.29
CA ARG A 165 -0.99 -9.43 3.45
C ARG A 165 0.32 -8.85 2.94
N ALA A 166 0.33 -7.58 2.52
CA ALA A 166 1.55 -6.87 2.13
C ALA A 166 2.57 -6.82 3.29
N ASP A 167 2.14 -6.44 4.51
CA ASP A 167 2.99 -6.45 5.72
C ASP A 167 3.55 -7.86 5.99
N GLN A 168 2.72 -8.89 5.94
CA GLN A 168 3.16 -10.27 6.13
C GLN A 168 4.23 -10.67 5.10
N LEU A 169 3.98 -10.44 3.81
CA LEU A 169 4.92 -10.76 2.74
C LEU A 169 6.23 -9.98 2.86
N ALA A 170 6.17 -8.71 3.24
CA ALA A 170 7.36 -7.89 3.46
C ALA A 170 8.21 -8.44 4.61
N ARG A 171 7.59 -8.95 5.69
CA ARG A 171 8.29 -9.55 6.84
C ARG A 171 8.86 -10.92 6.55
N THR A 172 8.04 -11.82 5.99
CA THR A 172 8.37 -13.26 5.90
C THR A 172 8.88 -13.69 4.53
N GLY A 173 8.68 -12.87 3.50
CA GLY A 173 8.90 -13.27 2.11
C GLY A 173 7.75 -14.12 1.54
N PRO A 174 7.84 -14.56 0.29
CA PRO A 174 6.86 -15.45 -0.32
C PRO A 174 6.83 -16.79 0.42
N PRO A 175 5.67 -17.47 0.49
CA PRO A 175 5.62 -18.82 1.02
C PRO A 175 6.57 -19.72 0.23
N ALA A 176 7.24 -20.64 0.93
CA ALA A 176 8.09 -21.64 0.27
C ALA A 176 7.24 -22.40 -0.77
N PRO A 177 7.78 -22.69 -1.98
CA PRO A 177 7.09 -23.52 -2.93
C PRO A 177 6.74 -24.86 -2.27
N LEU A 178 5.49 -25.30 -2.43
CA LEU A 178 5.06 -26.61 -1.94
C LEU A 178 6.00 -27.65 -2.56
N GLN A 179 6.83 -28.28 -1.74
CA GLN A 179 7.62 -29.42 -2.17
C GLN A 179 6.64 -30.50 -2.60
N GLY A 180 6.58 -30.75 -3.92
CA GLY A 180 5.78 -31.83 -4.46
C GLY A 180 6.19 -33.12 -3.73
N SER A 181 5.23 -33.76 -3.06
CA SER A 181 5.41 -35.08 -2.47
C SER A 181 5.76 -36.04 -3.61
N HIS A 182 7.05 -36.27 -3.79
CA HIS A 182 7.51 -37.41 -4.59
C HIS A 182 7.07 -38.66 -3.82
N ARG A 183 5.97 -39.29 -4.24
CA ARG A 183 5.67 -40.66 -3.84
C ARG A 183 6.66 -41.53 -4.56
N PRO A 184 7.50 -42.27 -3.86
CA PRO A 184 8.23 -43.38 -4.49
C PRO A 184 7.22 -44.49 -4.84
N GLY A 185 7.17 -44.82 -6.14
CA GLY A 185 6.47 -46.01 -6.65
C GLY A 185 7.24 -47.28 -6.37
#